data_1ea9b9e9c5b713481074840941970c9b
#
_entry.id   1ea9b9e9c5b713481074840941970c9b
#
_cell.length_a   1.000
_cell.length_b   1.000
_cell.length_c   1.000
_cell.angle_alpha   90.00
_cell.angle_beta   90.00
_cell.angle_gamma   90.00
#
_symmetry.space_group_name_H-M   'P 1'
#
loop_
_entity.id
_entity.type
_entity.pdbx_description
1 polymer ?
#
loop_
_entity_poly.entity_id
_entity_poly.type
_entity_poly.pdbx_seq_one_letter_code
_entity_poly.pdbx_strand_id
1 'polypeptide(L)'
;MIGIPAVTGVISYNGKTRAIFTTHPVEKPYLIYQIGSASPELAVQAAKTVVQDVSGVDLNCGCPKPFSTHAGMGAALLTNPDLLCDILTALRRELPPEVTVSAKIRLLPSQDDTKRLVERIVRTGVSALTVHCRTRNMRPREAALIERLRGIVEFVDSLGAGIPVVANGDCQGWEDAKRVKRITGMSCRVKVIWMTVYFL
;
A
#
# COMPACT_ATOMS: atom_id res chain seq x y z
N MET A 1 -14.52 12.96 5.42
CA MET A 1 -15.58 12.93 4.38
C MET A 1 -15.59 14.30 3.73
N ILE A 2 -14.96 14.45 2.58
CA ILE A 2 -15.09 15.68 1.78
C ILE A 2 -16.28 15.43 0.87
N GLY A 3 -17.43 16.02 1.22
CA GLY A 3 -18.59 16.03 0.33
C GLY A 3 -18.27 16.93 -0.86
N ILE A 4 -18.00 16.32 -1.99
CA ILE A 4 -17.97 17.05 -3.26
C ILE A 4 -19.44 17.28 -3.62
N PRO A 5 -19.87 18.54 -3.87
CA PRO A 5 -21.22 18.82 -4.36
C PRO A 5 -21.38 18.09 -5.70
N ALA A 6 -22.63 17.77 -6.04
CA ALA A 6 -23.01 17.00 -7.22
C ALA A 6 -22.32 17.52 -8.50
N VAL A 7 -21.14 17.00 -8.77
CA VAL A 7 -20.43 17.20 -10.02
C VAL A 7 -20.94 16.13 -10.97
N THR A 8 -21.43 16.52 -12.12
CA THR A 8 -21.81 15.60 -13.20
C THR A 8 -20.61 14.71 -13.52
N GLY A 9 -20.78 13.40 -13.48
CA GLY A 9 -19.72 12.44 -13.78
C GLY A 9 -19.14 11.68 -12.58
N VAL A 10 -19.71 11.84 -11.37
CA VAL A 10 -19.29 11.04 -10.20
C VAL A 10 -19.67 9.57 -10.40
N ILE A 11 -18.67 8.69 -10.31
CA ILE A 11 -18.85 7.24 -10.30
C ILE A 11 -19.00 6.79 -8.84
N SER A 12 -20.05 6.03 -8.55
CA SER A 12 -20.33 5.56 -7.19
C SER A 12 -20.42 4.04 -7.15
N TYR A 13 -19.68 3.43 -6.24
CA TYR A 13 -19.75 2.03 -5.89
C TYR A 13 -20.55 1.88 -4.61
N ASN A 14 -21.68 1.16 -4.68
CA ASN A 14 -22.62 1.09 -3.57
C ASN A 14 -22.49 -0.22 -2.82
N GLY A 15 -22.44 -0.14 -1.49
CA GLY A 15 -22.75 -1.23 -0.59
C GLY A 15 -24.27 -1.39 -0.43
N LYS A 16 -24.70 -2.30 0.46
CA LYS A 16 -26.14 -2.60 0.66
C LYS A 16 -26.98 -1.36 1.05
N THR A 17 -26.42 -0.42 1.76
CA THR A 17 -27.16 0.73 2.33
C THR A 17 -26.54 2.10 2.01
N ARG A 18 -25.34 2.17 1.47
CA ARG A 18 -24.65 3.43 1.19
C ARG A 18 -23.55 3.24 0.15
N ALA A 19 -23.14 4.36 -0.47
CA ALA A 19 -21.92 4.38 -1.28
C ALA A 19 -20.71 4.06 -0.41
N ILE A 20 -19.90 3.09 -0.83
CA ILE A 20 -18.67 2.67 -0.16
C ILE A 20 -17.42 3.30 -0.79
N PHE A 21 -17.52 3.67 -2.06
CA PHE A 21 -16.46 4.34 -2.79
C PHE A 21 -17.08 5.24 -3.86
N THR A 22 -16.53 6.44 -4.02
CA THR A 22 -16.92 7.38 -5.08
C THR A 22 -15.67 7.99 -5.68
N THR A 23 -15.66 8.18 -6.99
CA THR A 23 -14.58 8.81 -7.73
C THR A 23 -15.10 9.60 -8.92
N HIS A 24 -14.22 10.27 -9.63
CA HIS A 24 -14.52 11.01 -10.86
C HIS A 24 -13.50 10.62 -11.94
N PRO A 25 -13.88 10.56 -13.24
CA PRO A 25 -12.98 10.14 -14.32
C PRO A 25 -11.66 10.92 -14.39
N VAL A 26 -11.66 12.19 -14.00
CA VAL A 26 -10.47 13.04 -13.94
C VAL A 26 -9.43 12.56 -12.92
N GLU A 27 -9.86 11.82 -11.89
CA GLU A 27 -8.99 11.29 -10.84
C GLU A 27 -8.30 9.98 -11.26
N LYS A 28 -8.89 9.25 -12.21
CA LYS A 28 -8.41 7.91 -12.61
C LYS A 28 -6.90 7.83 -12.81
N PRO A 29 -6.20 8.76 -13.50
CA PRO A 29 -4.76 8.65 -13.73
C PRO A 29 -3.91 8.72 -12.45
N TYR A 30 -4.49 9.20 -11.35
CA TYR A 30 -3.81 9.46 -10.09
C TYR A 30 -4.33 8.63 -8.93
N LEU A 31 -5.36 7.81 -9.18
CA LEU A 31 -6.09 7.09 -8.15
C LEU A 31 -5.56 5.66 -8.00
N ILE A 32 -5.12 5.33 -6.79
CA ILE A 32 -4.78 3.96 -6.37
C ILE A 32 -5.77 3.52 -5.31
N TYR A 33 -6.47 2.41 -5.56
CA TYR A 33 -7.46 1.84 -4.66
C TYR A 33 -6.81 0.82 -3.72
N GLN A 34 -6.91 1.04 -2.40
CA GLN A 34 -6.33 0.12 -1.43
C GLN A 34 -7.35 -0.94 -0.97
N ILE A 35 -6.92 -2.20 -1.02
CA ILE A 35 -7.71 -3.39 -0.65
C ILE A 35 -7.13 -4.00 0.65
N GLY A 36 -8.02 -4.41 1.56
CA GLY A 36 -7.71 -5.32 2.66
C GLY A 36 -8.36 -6.68 2.37
N SER A 37 -7.56 -7.73 2.29
CA SER A 37 -8.05 -9.10 2.06
C SER A 37 -7.12 -10.12 2.68
N ALA A 38 -7.68 -11.28 3.04
CA ALA A 38 -6.98 -12.50 3.44
C ALA A 38 -7.25 -13.66 2.44
N SER A 39 -7.80 -13.37 1.24
CA SER A 39 -8.03 -14.34 0.16
C SER A 39 -7.60 -13.74 -1.17
N PRO A 40 -6.78 -14.46 -1.96
CA PRO A 40 -6.43 -14.07 -3.31
C PRO A 40 -7.66 -13.85 -4.21
N GLU A 41 -8.65 -14.73 -4.12
CA GLU A 41 -9.86 -14.69 -4.94
C GLU A 41 -10.69 -13.44 -4.64
N LEU A 42 -10.93 -13.15 -3.35
CA LEU A 42 -11.70 -11.97 -2.93
C LEU A 42 -10.96 -10.68 -3.26
N ALA A 43 -9.62 -10.65 -3.12
CA ALA A 43 -8.81 -9.50 -3.51
C ALA A 43 -8.94 -9.21 -5.01
N VAL A 44 -8.88 -10.24 -5.85
CA VAL A 44 -9.05 -10.11 -7.30
C VAL A 44 -10.47 -9.64 -7.67
N GLN A 45 -11.49 -10.20 -7.04
CA GLN A 45 -12.88 -9.79 -7.28
C GLN A 45 -13.08 -8.30 -6.93
N ALA A 46 -12.58 -7.87 -5.78
CA ALA A 46 -12.65 -6.48 -5.35
C ALA A 46 -11.92 -5.54 -6.32
N ALA A 47 -10.71 -5.93 -6.74
CA ALA A 47 -9.93 -5.15 -7.70
C ALA A 47 -10.65 -5.04 -9.05
N LYS A 48 -11.19 -6.13 -9.57
CA LYS A 48 -11.96 -6.16 -10.84
C LYS A 48 -13.19 -5.26 -10.81
N THR A 49 -13.79 -5.05 -9.62
CA THR A 49 -14.95 -4.16 -9.48
C THR A 49 -14.60 -2.71 -9.79
N VAL A 50 -13.40 -2.24 -9.44
CA VAL A 50 -12.99 -0.83 -9.55
C VAL A 50 -11.97 -0.57 -10.66
N VAL A 51 -11.45 -1.61 -11.31
CA VAL A 51 -10.31 -1.54 -12.23
C VAL A 51 -10.47 -0.53 -13.37
N GLN A 52 -11.70 -0.29 -13.82
CA GLN A 52 -12.01 0.66 -14.89
C GLN A 52 -11.80 2.13 -14.47
N ASP A 53 -11.81 2.42 -13.18
CA ASP A 53 -11.85 3.77 -12.63
C ASP A 53 -10.62 4.12 -11.80
N VAL A 54 -9.60 3.25 -11.77
CA VAL A 54 -8.37 3.45 -11.02
C VAL A 54 -7.14 3.21 -11.90
N SER A 55 -5.99 3.78 -11.54
CA SER A 55 -4.69 3.52 -12.18
C SER A 55 -3.92 2.40 -11.50
N GLY A 56 -4.33 1.99 -10.32
CA GLY A 56 -3.66 0.93 -9.59
C GLY A 56 -4.44 0.44 -8.37
N VAL A 57 -3.98 -0.70 -7.88
CA VAL A 57 -4.49 -1.35 -6.66
C VAL A 57 -3.33 -1.53 -5.69
N ASP A 58 -3.57 -1.26 -4.41
CA ASP A 58 -2.61 -1.45 -3.32
C ASP A 58 -3.13 -2.46 -2.31
N LEU A 59 -2.30 -3.42 -1.91
CA LEU A 59 -2.65 -4.35 -0.84
C LEU A 59 -2.23 -3.80 0.52
N ASN A 60 -3.19 -3.68 1.44
CA ASN A 60 -2.92 -3.29 2.80
C ASN A 60 -2.35 -4.45 3.61
N CYS A 61 -1.04 -4.42 3.88
CA CYS A 61 -0.34 -5.38 4.74
C CYS A 61 0.15 -4.74 6.05
N GLY A 62 -0.41 -3.59 6.46
CA GLY A 62 0.13 -2.84 7.59
C GLY A 62 -0.88 -2.41 8.64
N CYS A 63 -2.19 -2.57 8.45
CA CYS A 63 -3.20 -2.16 9.43
C CYS A 63 -3.14 -3.04 10.68
N PRO A 64 -2.84 -2.47 11.88
CA PRO A 64 -2.72 -3.26 13.10
C PRO A 64 -4.03 -3.38 13.88
N LYS A 65 -5.11 -2.77 13.40
CA LYS A 65 -6.39 -2.71 14.11
C LYS A 65 -7.04 -4.10 14.23
N PRO A 66 -7.71 -4.42 15.37
CA PRO A 66 -8.27 -5.74 15.63
C PRO A 66 -9.20 -6.24 14.53
N PHE A 67 -10.10 -5.40 14.00
CA PHE A 67 -11.03 -5.81 12.94
C PHE A 67 -10.30 -6.30 11.66
N SER A 68 -9.14 -5.74 11.36
CA SER A 68 -8.32 -6.15 10.21
C SER A 68 -7.54 -7.43 10.52
N THR A 69 -6.87 -7.47 11.67
CA THR A 69 -5.99 -8.59 12.02
C THR A 69 -6.76 -9.86 12.41
N HIS A 70 -7.94 -9.73 13.04
CA HIS A 70 -8.81 -10.87 13.33
C HIS A 70 -9.39 -11.50 12.07
N ALA A 71 -9.58 -10.70 11.02
CA ALA A 71 -9.98 -11.20 9.71
C ALA A 71 -8.79 -11.72 8.85
N GLY A 72 -7.60 -11.85 9.42
CA GLY A 72 -6.41 -12.31 8.71
C GLY A 72 -5.77 -11.28 7.77
N MET A 73 -6.30 -10.04 7.72
CA MET A 73 -5.87 -8.99 6.82
C MET A 73 -4.84 -8.04 7.48
N GLY A 74 -4.37 -7.07 6.70
CA GLY A 74 -3.52 -6.00 7.22
C GLY A 74 -2.22 -6.53 7.82
N ALA A 75 -1.89 -6.14 9.06
CA ALA A 75 -0.65 -6.56 9.69
C ALA A 75 -0.60 -8.06 10.05
N ALA A 76 -1.70 -8.81 9.95
CA ALA A 76 -1.68 -10.26 10.08
C ALA A 76 -0.93 -10.92 8.91
N LEU A 77 -0.98 -10.34 7.71
CA LEU A 77 -0.25 -10.83 6.54
C LEU A 77 1.27 -10.80 6.73
N LEU A 78 1.79 -9.91 7.58
CA LEU A 78 3.23 -9.84 7.88
C LEU A 78 3.76 -11.11 8.56
N THR A 79 2.89 -11.88 9.23
CA THR A 79 3.21 -13.17 9.86
C THR A 79 2.85 -14.36 8.96
N ASN A 80 2.27 -14.11 7.80
CA ASN A 80 1.96 -15.12 6.78
C ASN A 80 2.43 -14.65 5.39
N PRO A 81 3.75 -14.64 5.15
CA PRO A 81 4.33 -14.14 3.90
C PRO A 81 3.89 -14.94 2.66
N ASP A 82 3.55 -16.20 2.80
CA ASP A 82 3.06 -17.03 1.69
C ASP A 82 1.73 -16.49 1.19
N LEU A 83 0.74 -16.36 2.07
CA LEU A 83 -0.57 -15.78 1.72
C LEU A 83 -0.44 -14.36 1.16
N LEU A 84 0.44 -13.52 1.75
CA LEU A 84 0.69 -12.18 1.26
C LEU A 84 1.16 -12.20 -0.20
N CYS A 85 2.14 -13.04 -0.51
CA CYS A 85 2.67 -13.18 -1.85
C CYS A 85 1.67 -13.80 -2.82
N ASP A 86 0.86 -14.76 -2.38
CA ASP A 86 -0.20 -15.37 -3.20
C ASP A 86 -1.24 -14.33 -3.62
N ILE A 87 -1.66 -13.44 -2.70
CA ILE A 87 -2.59 -12.36 -3.01
C ILE A 87 -1.99 -11.40 -4.06
N LEU A 88 -0.74 -10.96 -3.87
CA LEU A 88 -0.07 -10.05 -4.80
C LEU A 88 0.12 -10.69 -6.17
N THR A 89 0.54 -11.95 -6.22
CA THR A 89 0.71 -12.71 -7.46
C THR A 89 -0.61 -12.87 -8.20
N ALA A 90 -1.70 -13.19 -7.48
CA ALA A 90 -3.03 -13.29 -8.06
C ALA A 90 -3.50 -11.93 -8.62
N LEU A 91 -3.32 -10.85 -7.89
CA LEU A 91 -3.64 -9.50 -8.38
C LEU A 91 -2.84 -9.16 -9.64
N ARG A 92 -1.51 -9.42 -9.65
CA ARG A 92 -0.69 -9.11 -10.82
C ARG A 92 -1.06 -9.94 -12.04
N ARG A 93 -1.40 -11.22 -11.86
CA ARG A 93 -1.81 -12.11 -12.94
C ARG A 93 -3.17 -11.74 -13.54
N GLU A 94 -4.12 -11.35 -12.69
CA GLU A 94 -5.53 -11.20 -13.07
C GLU A 94 -5.93 -9.78 -13.48
N LEU A 95 -5.11 -8.77 -13.16
CA LEU A 95 -5.37 -7.39 -13.55
C LEU A 95 -4.64 -7.04 -14.84
N PRO A 96 -5.19 -6.11 -15.65
CA PRO A 96 -4.54 -5.61 -16.85
C PRO A 96 -3.12 -5.08 -16.57
N PRO A 97 -2.16 -5.25 -17.50
CA PRO A 97 -0.77 -4.85 -17.29
C PRO A 97 -0.58 -3.35 -17.02
N GLU A 98 -1.46 -2.50 -17.53
CA GLU A 98 -1.47 -1.06 -17.31
C GLU A 98 -1.93 -0.65 -15.90
N VAL A 99 -2.63 -1.53 -15.17
CA VAL A 99 -3.05 -1.30 -13.80
C VAL A 99 -1.92 -1.69 -12.85
N THR A 100 -1.39 -0.74 -12.11
CA THR A 100 -0.29 -1.00 -11.17
C THR A 100 -0.77 -1.79 -9.95
N VAL A 101 0.07 -2.71 -9.47
CA VAL A 101 -0.16 -3.42 -8.20
C VAL A 101 0.93 -3.02 -7.23
N SER A 102 0.57 -2.54 -6.05
CA SER A 102 1.52 -2.19 -4.99
C SER A 102 1.15 -2.84 -3.66
N ALA A 103 2.08 -2.79 -2.72
CA ALA A 103 1.85 -3.26 -1.36
C ALA A 103 2.28 -2.21 -0.34
N LYS A 104 1.52 -2.09 0.75
CA LYS A 104 1.87 -1.25 1.89
C LYS A 104 2.09 -2.10 3.14
N ILE A 105 3.35 -2.13 3.60
CA ILE A 105 3.79 -2.92 4.75
C ILE A 105 4.17 -2.04 5.95
N ARG A 106 4.42 -2.69 7.09
CA ARG A 106 5.17 -2.15 8.22
C ARG A 106 6.52 -2.86 8.35
N LEU A 107 7.44 -2.24 9.09
CA LEU A 107 8.68 -2.89 9.47
C LEU A 107 8.38 -4.12 10.34
N LEU A 108 9.15 -5.17 10.15
CA LEU A 108 9.25 -6.28 11.11
C LEU A 108 10.24 -5.92 12.24
N PRO A 109 10.23 -6.61 13.38
CA PRO A 109 11.16 -6.34 14.46
C PRO A 109 12.64 -6.34 14.01
N SER A 110 13.04 -7.36 13.26
CA SER A 110 14.37 -7.45 12.65
C SER A 110 14.43 -6.76 11.29
N GLN A 111 15.60 -6.16 11.00
CA GLN A 111 15.87 -5.57 9.67
C GLN A 111 15.98 -6.67 8.60
N ASP A 112 16.62 -7.78 8.94
CA ASP A 112 16.82 -8.88 8.01
C ASP A 112 15.51 -9.59 7.67
N ASP A 113 14.60 -9.75 8.66
CA ASP A 113 13.26 -10.28 8.40
C ASP A 113 12.50 -9.34 7.47
N THR A 114 12.63 -8.03 7.68
CA THR A 114 12.01 -7.04 6.79
C THR A 114 12.54 -7.16 5.36
N LYS A 115 13.87 -7.30 5.18
CA LYS A 115 14.49 -7.49 3.86
C LYS A 115 14.02 -8.78 3.20
N ARG A 116 13.98 -9.91 3.94
CA ARG A 116 13.45 -11.19 3.40
C ARG A 116 12.02 -11.08 2.92
N LEU A 117 11.16 -10.41 3.69
CA LEU A 117 9.78 -10.16 3.27
C LEU A 117 9.71 -9.27 2.03
N VAL A 118 10.48 -8.18 2.00
CA VAL A 118 10.57 -7.25 0.87
C VAL A 118 11.02 -7.95 -0.40
N GLU A 119 12.04 -8.79 -0.35
CA GLU A 119 12.49 -9.59 -1.49
C GLU A 119 11.37 -10.45 -2.06
N ARG A 120 10.62 -11.14 -1.20
CA ARG A 120 9.48 -11.96 -1.64
C ARG A 120 8.40 -11.12 -2.30
N ILE A 121 8.06 -9.96 -1.72
CA ILE A 121 7.09 -9.03 -2.29
C ILE A 121 7.55 -8.54 -3.67
N VAL A 122 8.80 -8.10 -3.80
CA VAL A 122 9.35 -7.64 -5.08
C VAL A 122 9.24 -8.71 -6.16
N ARG A 123 9.53 -9.97 -5.81
CA ARG A 123 9.45 -11.12 -6.73
C ARG A 123 8.03 -11.42 -7.21
N THR A 124 6.97 -10.92 -6.58
CA THR A 124 5.59 -11.05 -7.07
C THR A 124 5.27 -10.16 -8.26
N GLY A 125 6.19 -9.25 -8.65
CA GLY A 125 6.00 -8.33 -9.75
C GLY A 125 5.21 -7.06 -9.38
N VAL A 126 5.21 -6.65 -8.11
CA VAL A 126 4.63 -5.36 -7.71
C VAL A 126 5.34 -4.19 -8.37
N SER A 127 4.59 -3.13 -8.65
CA SER A 127 5.08 -1.91 -9.29
C SER A 127 5.64 -0.87 -8.31
N ALA A 128 5.36 -1.01 -7.02
CA ALA A 128 5.84 -0.13 -5.95
C ALA A 128 5.68 -0.79 -4.58
N LEU A 129 6.48 -0.35 -3.62
CA LEU A 129 6.39 -0.77 -2.22
C LEU A 129 6.31 0.45 -1.30
N THR A 130 5.26 0.53 -0.48
CA THR A 130 5.16 1.54 0.59
C THR A 130 5.56 0.93 1.92
N VAL A 131 6.51 1.54 2.62
CA VAL A 131 6.97 1.09 3.93
C VAL A 131 6.60 2.09 5.00
N HIS A 132 5.71 1.71 5.92
CA HIS A 132 5.49 2.45 7.16
C HIS A 132 6.62 2.13 8.13
N CYS A 133 7.41 3.16 8.48
CA CYS A 133 8.62 3.04 9.28
C CYS A 133 8.35 2.82 10.77
N ARG A 134 7.29 2.09 11.11
CA ARG A 134 6.98 1.56 12.44
C ARG A 134 6.69 0.08 12.37
N THR A 135 7.00 -0.66 13.43
CA THR A 135 6.57 -2.06 13.55
C THR A 135 5.08 -2.15 13.89
N ARG A 136 4.52 -3.36 13.85
CA ARG A 136 3.11 -3.61 14.18
C ARG A 136 2.73 -3.12 15.59
N ASN A 137 3.64 -3.27 16.56
CA ASN A 137 3.38 -2.98 17.97
C ASN A 137 3.61 -1.53 18.37
N MET A 138 4.30 -0.75 17.53
CA MET A 138 4.58 0.67 17.81
C MET A 138 3.31 1.52 17.73
N ARG A 139 3.17 2.43 18.69
CA ARG A 139 2.07 3.39 18.77
C ARG A 139 2.33 4.61 17.86
N PRO A 140 1.28 5.34 17.43
CA PRO A 140 1.46 6.54 16.61
C PRO A 140 2.34 7.63 17.25
N ARG A 141 2.41 7.70 18.59
CA ARG A 141 3.23 8.65 19.36
C ARG A 141 4.72 8.30 19.39
N GLU A 142 5.09 7.06 19.10
CA GLU A 142 6.49 6.65 19.02
C GLU A 142 7.05 7.09 17.67
N ALA A 143 8.28 7.60 17.65
CA ALA A 143 8.90 8.09 16.42
C ALA A 143 9.04 6.98 15.37
N ALA A 144 8.82 7.31 14.11
CA ALA A 144 9.05 6.38 13.00
C ALA A 144 10.56 6.12 12.83
N LEU A 145 10.92 4.87 12.62
CA LEU A 145 12.30 4.39 12.45
C LEU A 145 12.77 4.64 11.01
N ILE A 146 12.85 5.91 10.61
CA ILE A 146 13.16 6.32 9.22
C ILE A 146 14.54 5.83 8.78
N GLU A 147 15.50 5.77 9.70
CA GLU A 147 16.88 5.31 9.41
C GLU A 147 16.90 3.88 8.87
N ARG A 148 15.97 3.02 9.32
CA ARG A 148 15.86 1.65 8.84
C ARG A 148 15.44 1.57 7.37
N LEU A 149 14.79 2.60 6.86
CA LEU A 149 14.32 2.62 5.47
C LEU A 149 15.48 2.70 4.47
N ARG A 150 16.62 3.36 4.82
CA ARG A 150 17.79 3.41 3.96
C ARG A 150 18.23 2.02 3.52
N GLY A 151 18.44 1.12 4.46
CA GLY A 151 18.89 -0.25 4.15
C GLY A 151 17.85 -1.09 3.40
N ILE A 152 16.56 -0.70 3.42
CA ILE A 152 15.52 -1.33 2.60
C ILE A 152 15.59 -0.80 1.16
N VAL A 153 15.77 0.52 0.98
CA VAL A 153 15.93 1.13 -0.35
C VAL A 153 17.14 0.55 -1.07
N GLU A 154 18.32 0.58 -0.42
CA GLU A 154 19.55 0.01 -0.96
C GLU A 154 19.38 -1.48 -1.34
N PHE A 155 18.66 -2.23 -0.51
CA PHE A 155 18.38 -3.63 -0.78
C PHE A 155 17.45 -3.83 -1.98
N VAL A 156 16.36 -3.06 -2.09
CA VAL A 156 15.45 -3.11 -3.25
C VAL A 156 16.18 -2.73 -4.54
N ASP A 157 17.02 -1.71 -4.49
CA ASP A 157 17.84 -1.30 -5.63
C ASP A 157 18.81 -2.42 -6.06
N SER A 158 19.40 -3.14 -5.09
CA SER A 158 20.29 -4.27 -5.36
C SER A 158 19.59 -5.47 -6.00
N LEU A 159 18.26 -5.59 -5.85
CA LEU A 159 17.49 -6.63 -6.52
C LEU A 159 17.29 -6.37 -8.02
N GLY A 160 17.61 -5.18 -8.52
CA GLY A 160 17.52 -4.83 -9.94
C GLY A 160 16.09 -4.72 -10.48
N ALA A 161 15.07 -4.74 -9.62
CA ALA A 161 13.67 -4.73 -10.05
C ALA A 161 13.17 -3.33 -10.48
N GLY A 162 13.92 -2.26 -10.21
CA GLY A 162 13.59 -0.90 -10.63
C GLY A 162 12.30 -0.32 -10.04
N ILE A 163 11.77 -0.88 -8.95
CA ILE A 163 10.53 -0.41 -8.33
C ILE A 163 10.80 0.69 -7.30
N PRO A 164 9.95 1.72 -7.22
CA PRO A 164 10.06 2.74 -6.19
C PRO A 164 9.67 2.22 -4.81
N VAL A 165 10.43 2.65 -3.80
CA VAL A 165 10.07 2.51 -2.39
C VAL A 165 9.49 3.84 -1.89
N VAL A 166 8.31 3.82 -1.28
CA VAL A 166 7.62 4.99 -0.75
C VAL A 166 7.75 5.02 0.76
N ALA A 167 8.31 6.10 1.31
CA ALA A 167 8.39 6.32 2.75
C ALA A 167 7.03 6.72 3.34
N ASN A 168 6.64 6.09 4.45
CA ASN A 168 5.48 6.47 5.24
C ASN A 168 5.83 6.50 6.73
N GLY A 169 5.36 7.54 7.44
CA GLY A 169 5.57 7.79 8.87
C GLY A 169 6.27 9.13 9.12
N ASP A 170 5.70 9.93 10.02
CA ASP A 170 6.23 11.20 10.53
C ASP A 170 6.69 12.19 9.42
N CYS A 171 5.94 12.24 8.33
CA CYS A 171 6.12 13.20 7.26
C CYS A 171 4.85 14.04 7.16
N GLN A 172 4.84 15.21 7.80
CA GLN A 172 3.70 16.10 7.89
C GLN A 172 3.77 17.27 6.89
N GLY A 173 4.93 17.48 6.28
CA GLY A 173 5.13 18.59 5.35
C GLY A 173 6.41 18.47 4.54
N TRP A 174 6.71 19.54 3.80
CA TRP A 174 7.83 19.59 2.88
C TRP A 174 9.21 19.44 3.55
N GLU A 175 9.37 20.00 4.75
CA GLU A 175 10.65 19.92 5.49
C GLU A 175 10.91 18.47 5.96
N ASP A 176 9.86 17.77 6.42
CA ASP A 176 9.97 16.36 6.74
C ASP A 176 10.30 15.52 5.51
N ALA A 177 9.69 15.83 4.37
CA ALA A 177 9.98 15.15 3.12
C ALA A 177 11.47 15.31 2.73
N LYS A 178 12.02 16.52 2.86
CA LYS A 178 13.47 16.77 2.63
C LYS A 178 14.34 16.01 3.63
N ARG A 179 13.94 15.98 4.90
CA ARG A 179 14.64 15.22 5.94
C ARG A 179 14.67 13.72 5.63
N VAL A 180 13.51 13.14 5.32
CA VAL A 180 13.39 11.72 4.95
C VAL A 180 14.25 11.40 3.74
N LYS A 181 14.23 12.24 2.71
CA LYS A 181 15.05 12.08 1.51
C LYS A 181 16.56 12.05 1.86
N ARG A 182 17.03 12.97 2.71
CA ARG A 182 18.45 13.00 3.13
C ARG A 182 18.86 11.74 3.90
N ILE A 183 17.98 11.27 4.80
CA ILE A 183 18.26 10.08 5.63
C ILE A 183 18.30 8.82 4.76
N THR A 184 17.37 8.68 3.84
CA THR A 184 17.16 7.44 3.10
C THR A 184 17.96 7.34 1.81
N GLY A 185 18.50 8.46 1.31
CA GLY A 185 19.19 8.51 0.02
C GLY A 185 18.25 8.36 -1.20
N MET A 186 16.93 8.33 -0.99
CA MET A 186 15.96 8.12 -2.06
C MET A 186 16.02 9.23 -3.11
N SER A 187 16.16 8.84 -4.38
CA SER A 187 15.94 9.74 -5.51
C SER A 187 14.43 10.01 -5.62
N CYS A 188 14.04 11.11 -5.10
CA CYS A 188 12.76 11.78 -5.02
C CYS A 188 11.55 11.21 -5.78
N ARG A 189 10.64 10.56 -5.05
CA ARG A 189 9.19 10.79 -5.15
C ARG A 189 8.56 10.57 -3.77
N VAL A 190 8.73 11.54 -2.87
CA VAL A 190 7.91 11.57 -1.66
C VAL A 190 6.52 12.03 -2.14
N LYS A 191 5.63 11.08 -2.41
CA LYS A 191 4.20 11.38 -2.45
C LYS A 191 3.69 11.23 -1.03
N VAL A 192 3.23 12.33 -0.43
CA VAL A 192 2.31 12.27 0.70
C VAL A 192 1.00 11.76 0.13
N ILE A 193 0.79 10.45 0.24
CA ILE A 193 -0.45 9.82 -0.22
C ILE A 193 -1.42 9.86 0.93
N TRP A 194 -2.45 10.67 0.84
CA TRP A 194 -3.65 10.52 1.64
C TRP A 194 -4.39 9.30 1.10
N MET A 195 -4.26 8.18 1.80
CA MET A 195 -4.94 6.94 1.41
C MET A 195 -6.27 6.85 2.14
N THR A 196 -7.35 6.84 1.39
CA THR A 196 -8.64 6.37 1.93
C THR A 196 -8.63 4.85 1.83
N VAL A 197 -8.71 4.17 2.98
CA VAL A 197 -8.69 2.70 3.04
C VAL A 197 -10.11 2.21 3.15
N TYR A 198 -10.51 1.37 2.21
CA TYR A 198 -11.78 0.63 2.29
C TYR A 198 -11.46 -0.83 2.66
N PHE A 199 -12.16 -1.34 3.66
CA PHE A 199 -12.10 -2.75 4.06
C PHE A 199 -13.35 -3.45 3.54
N LEU A 200 -13.15 -4.57 2.91
CA LEU A 200 -14.20 -5.49 2.45
C LEU A 200 -14.42 -6.59 3.46
#